data_76d0d4b955ce64dbcca02245425e69bc
#
_entry.id   76d0d4b955ce64dbcca02245425e69bc
#
_cell.length_a   1.000
_cell.length_b   1.000
_cell.length_c   1.000
_cell.angle_alpha   90.00
_cell.angle_beta   90.00
_cell.angle_gamma   90.00
#
_symmetry.space_group_name_H-M   'P 1'
#
loop_
_entity.id
_entity.type
_entity.pdbx_description
1 polymer ?
#
loop_
_entity_poly.entity_id
_entity_poly.type
_entity_poly.pdbx_seq_one_letter_code
_entity_poly.pdbx_strand_id
1 'polypeptide(L)'
;VWIQVARDQATFGWTHEHNLLKNVVPDDPISQFISLFSDVHLLLSFIALVVIFAFYMVRKLMRKHAHLVHFKDIDSFYPTLLAIIVATSAAFYASIQLFAPDVWRHFYFHPTLNPFSVPPLLAIFLSSVWAMLIVGMAAVDDIFHKLPVAEAILYTCGLMGICAVNYIVFSIS
;
A
#
# COMPACT_ATOMS: atom_id res chain seq x y z
N VAL A 1 16.69 -26.68 6.09
CA VAL A 1 15.64 -27.61 6.55
C VAL A 1 15.04 -28.31 5.34
N TRP A 2 14.65 -29.59 5.50
CA TRP A 2 13.88 -30.34 4.52
C TRP A 2 12.41 -30.25 4.87
N ILE A 3 11.56 -29.93 3.90
CA ILE A 3 10.12 -29.81 4.07
C ILE A 3 9.43 -30.86 3.21
N GLN A 4 8.47 -31.55 3.78
CA GLN A 4 7.61 -32.48 3.06
C GLN A 4 6.56 -31.68 2.28
N VAL A 5 6.42 -31.97 1.00
CA VAL A 5 5.42 -31.40 0.10
C VAL A 5 4.57 -32.52 -0.46
N ALA A 6 3.26 -32.30 -0.58
CA ALA A 6 2.32 -33.23 -1.16
C ALA A 6 1.59 -32.58 -2.32
N ARG A 7 1.45 -33.32 -3.41
CA ARG A 7 0.60 -32.94 -4.53
C ARG A 7 -0.83 -33.39 -4.31
N ASP A 8 -0.97 -34.60 -3.75
CA ASP A 8 -2.23 -35.23 -3.38
C ASP A 8 -1.97 -36.19 -2.21
N GLN A 9 -3.01 -36.88 -1.73
CA GLN A 9 -2.89 -37.80 -0.57
C GLN A 9 -1.95 -38.99 -0.81
N ALA A 10 -1.65 -39.31 -2.07
CA ALA A 10 -0.83 -40.46 -2.45
C ALA A 10 0.58 -40.06 -2.93
N THR A 11 0.76 -38.82 -3.35
CA THR A 11 2.01 -38.33 -3.97
C THR A 11 2.64 -37.26 -3.09
N PHE A 12 3.69 -37.62 -2.39
CA PHE A 12 4.45 -36.70 -1.55
C PHE A 12 5.95 -36.84 -1.82
N GLY A 13 6.71 -35.79 -1.51
CA GLY A 13 8.16 -35.74 -1.65
C GLY A 13 8.79 -34.82 -0.64
N TRP A 14 10.12 -34.73 -0.64
CA TRP A 14 10.88 -33.83 0.19
C TRP A 14 11.63 -32.81 -0.67
N THR A 15 11.61 -31.56 -0.25
CA THR A 15 12.37 -30.51 -0.91
C THR A 15 13.07 -29.63 0.13
N HIS A 16 14.10 -28.92 -0.30
CA HIS A 16 14.74 -27.92 0.56
C HIS A 16 13.82 -26.71 0.71
N GLU A 17 13.68 -26.24 1.96
CA GLU A 17 12.92 -25.03 2.31
C GLU A 17 13.23 -23.85 1.39
N HIS A 18 14.51 -23.57 1.13
CA HIS A 18 14.94 -22.49 0.27
C HIS A 18 14.39 -22.57 -1.16
N ASN A 19 14.24 -23.79 -1.71
CA ASN A 19 13.69 -24.00 -3.05
C ASN A 19 12.16 -23.88 -3.05
N LEU A 20 11.53 -24.34 -1.96
CA LEU A 20 10.08 -24.25 -1.81
C LEU A 20 9.64 -22.79 -1.66
N LEU A 21 10.27 -22.03 -0.75
CA LEU A 21 9.90 -20.65 -0.42
C LEU A 21 9.95 -19.68 -1.60
N LYS A 22 10.71 -20.01 -2.65
CA LYS A 22 10.75 -19.21 -3.89
C LYS A 22 9.49 -19.34 -4.75
N ASN A 23 8.77 -20.46 -4.61
CA ASN A 23 7.69 -20.86 -5.51
C ASN A 23 6.33 -20.96 -4.82
N VAL A 24 6.24 -20.59 -3.55
CA VAL A 24 5.01 -20.65 -2.78
C VAL A 24 4.64 -19.29 -2.22
N VAL A 25 3.36 -19.00 -2.20
CA VAL A 25 2.78 -17.84 -1.52
C VAL A 25 2.06 -18.36 -0.28
N PRO A 26 2.30 -17.79 0.90
CA PRO A 26 1.57 -18.19 2.11
C PRO A 26 0.06 -18.03 1.94
N ASP A 27 -0.71 -18.94 2.54
CA ASP A 27 -2.17 -18.85 2.58
C ASP A 27 -2.63 -17.90 3.70
N ASP A 28 -2.18 -16.66 3.58
CA ASP A 28 -2.51 -15.55 4.49
C ASP A 28 -2.91 -14.33 3.67
N PRO A 29 -4.00 -13.63 4.02
CA PRO A 29 -4.50 -12.49 3.24
C PRO A 29 -3.47 -11.37 3.05
N ILE A 30 -2.60 -11.13 4.04
CA ILE A 30 -1.58 -10.08 3.97
C ILE A 30 -0.49 -10.48 2.97
N SER A 31 -0.02 -11.73 3.02
CA SER A 31 0.99 -12.25 2.11
C SER A 31 0.47 -12.35 0.68
N GLN A 32 -0.79 -12.74 0.49
CA GLN A 32 -1.45 -12.74 -0.82
C GLN A 32 -1.58 -11.32 -1.38
N PHE A 33 -1.94 -10.34 -0.55
CA PHE A 33 -1.98 -8.94 -0.95
C PHE A 33 -0.60 -8.44 -1.37
N ILE A 34 0.44 -8.71 -0.58
CA ILE A 34 1.83 -8.35 -0.93
C ILE A 34 2.25 -9.01 -2.24
N SER A 35 1.95 -10.30 -2.44
CA SER A 35 2.26 -11.04 -3.66
C SER A 35 1.58 -10.43 -4.89
N LEU A 36 0.30 -10.04 -4.78
CA LEU A 36 -0.44 -9.39 -5.87
C LEU A 36 0.24 -8.10 -6.32
N PHE A 37 0.73 -7.29 -5.39
CA PHE A 37 1.42 -6.03 -5.70
C PHE A 37 2.89 -6.21 -6.08
N SER A 38 3.47 -7.39 -5.84
CA SER A 38 4.83 -7.73 -6.28
C SER A 38 4.88 -8.22 -7.73
N ASP A 39 3.76 -8.67 -8.29
CA ASP A 39 3.67 -9.02 -9.71
C ASP A 39 3.54 -7.76 -10.56
N VAL A 40 4.61 -7.44 -11.30
CA VAL A 40 4.70 -6.23 -12.13
C VAL A 40 3.59 -6.16 -13.18
N HIS A 41 3.17 -7.28 -13.76
CA HIS A 41 2.12 -7.31 -14.79
C HIS A 41 0.76 -7.04 -14.19
N LEU A 42 0.45 -7.64 -13.05
CA LEU A 42 -0.79 -7.40 -12.31
C LEU A 42 -0.84 -5.97 -11.78
N LEU A 43 0.28 -5.46 -11.24
CA LEU A 43 0.40 -4.09 -10.76
C LEU A 43 0.16 -3.07 -11.89
N LEU A 44 0.79 -3.26 -13.05
CA LEU A 44 0.60 -2.37 -14.21
C LEU A 44 -0.84 -2.42 -14.72
N SER A 45 -1.46 -3.60 -14.78
CA SER A 45 -2.86 -3.76 -15.18
C SER A 45 -3.80 -3.05 -14.20
N PHE A 46 -3.53 -3.16 -12.91
CA PHE A 46 -4.29 -2.49 -11.86
C PHE A 46 -4.14 -0.96 -11.94
N ILE A 47 -2.90 -0.46 -12.10
CA ILE A 47 -2.64 0.98 -12.30
C ILE A 47 -3.38 1.50 -13.54
N ALA A 48 -3.31 0.81 -14.67
CA ALA A 48 -4.02 1.21 -15.89
C ALA A 48 -5.54 1.31 -15.66
N LEU A 49 -6.13 0.32 -14.98
CA LEU A 49 -7.55 0.31 -14.66
C LEU A 49 -7.92 1.48 -13.74
N VAL A 50 -7.13 1.76 -12.70
CA VAL A 50 -7.35 2.89 -11.78
C VAL A 50 -7.25 4.21 -12.51
N VAL A 51 -6.27 4.39 -13.41
CA VAL A 51 -6.12 5.62 -14.20
C VAL A 51 -7.31 5.84 -15.13
N ILE A 52 -7.78 4.80 -15.83
CA ILE A 52 -8.96 4.88 -16.70
C ILE A 52 -10.21 5.24 -15.88
N PHE A 53 -10.41 4.60 -14.74
CA PHE A 53 -11.53 4.88 -13.85
C PHE A 53 -11.47 6.30 -13.28
N ALA A 54 -10.30 6.76 -12.82
CA ALA A 54 -10.09 8.12 -12.33
C ALA A 54 -10.36 9.16 -13.42
N PHE A 55 -9.86 8.94 -14.64
CA PHE A 55 -10.14 9.81 -15.77
C PHE A 55 -11.64 9.89 -16.11
N TYR A 56 -12.32 8.75 -16.12
CA TYR A 56 -13.76 8.70 -16.35
C TYR A 56 -14.53 9.47 -15.24
N MET A 57 -14.17 9.26 -13.98
CA MET A 57 -14.79 9.92 -12.84
C MET A 57 -14.56 11.44 -12.88
N VAL A 58 -13.32 11.88 -13.10
CA VAL A 58 -12.98 13.31 -13.24
C VAL A 58 -13.81 13.94 -14.36
N ARG A 59 -13.85 13.32 -15.54
CA ARG A 59 -14.63 13.83 -16.69
C ARG A 59 -16.13 13.91 -16.40
N LYS A 60 -16.68 12.91 -15.67
CA LYS A 60 -18.10 12.88 -15.29
C LYS A 60 -18.43 13.97 -14.27
N LEU A 61 -17.57 14.20 -13.28
CA LEU A 61 -17.76 15.21 -12.24
C LEU A 61 -17.58 16.64 -12.78
N MET A 62 -16.58 16.87 -13.63
CA MET A 62 -16.39 18.16 -14.30
C MET A 62 -17.58 18.54 -15.20
N ARG A 63 -18.24 17.58 -15.84
CA ARG A 63 -19.48 17.83 -16.60
C ARG A 63 -20.65 18.29 -15.73
N LYS A 64 -20.59 18.03 -14.42
CA LYS A 64 -21.58 18.46 -13.43
C LYS A 64 -21.24 19.80 -12.78
N HIS A 65 -20.33 20.60 -13.39
CA HIS A 65 -19.84 21.86 -12.85
C HIS A 65 -19.13 21.79 -11.50
N ALA A 66 -18.54 20.64 -11.17
CA ALA A 66 -17.64 20.54 -10.02
C ALA A 66 -16.34 21.28 -10.32
N HIS A 67 -15.90 22.15 -9.41
CA HIS A 67 -14.67 22.88 -9.53
C HIS A 67 -13.49 22.04 -8.98
N LEU A 68 -12.31 22.14 -9.63
CA LEU A 68 -11.09 21.59 -9.10
C LEU A 68 -10.61 22.48 -7.94
N VAL A 69 -10.69 21.93 -6.75
CA VAL A 69 -10.26 22.61 -5.53
C VAL A 69 -8.75 22.43 -5.38
N HIS A 70 -8.03 23.52 -5.17
CA HIS A 70 -6.59 23.50 -4.92
C HIS A 70 -6.29 23.08 -3.48
N PHE A 71 -5.10 22.50 -3.26
CA PHE A 71 -4.66 22.09 -1.90
C PHE A 71 -4.67 23.25 -0.89
N LYS A 72 -4.52 24.49 -1.37
CA LYS A 72 -4.53 25.71 -0.53
C LYS A 72 -5.93 26.21 -0.19
N ASP A 73 -6.95 25.73 -0.89
CA ASP A 73 -8.32 26.20 -0.72
C ASP A 73 -9.04 25.49 0.44
N ILE A 74 -8.42 24.43 0.97
CA ILE A 74 -8.89 23.72 2.16
C ILE A 74 -7.98 24.08 3.32
N ASP A 75 -8.54 24.72 4.34
CA ASP A 75 -7.87 24.94 5.62
C ASP A 75 -7.83 23.61 6.42
N SER A 76 -6.94 22.71 5.99
CA SER A 76 -6.73 21.39 6.59
C SER A 76 -5.26 21.02 6.57
N PHE A 77 -4.77 20.56 7.71
CA PHE A 77 -3.41 20.04 7.87
C PHE A 77 -3.30 18.56 7.46
N TYR A 78 -4.40 17.80 7.51
CA TYR A 78 -4.40 16.35 7.31
C TYR A 78 -3.85 15.88 5.95
N PRO A 79 -4.19 16.51 4.80
CA PRO A 79 -3.65 16.10 3.51
C PRO A 79 -2.12 16.20 3.45
N THR A 80 -1.55 17.28 3.99
CA THR A 80 -0.10 17.49 4.04
C THR A 80 0.56 16.48 4.98
N LEU A 81 -0.03 16.24 6.15
CA LEU A 81 0.45 15.26 7.11
C LEU A 81 0.42 13.85 6.51
N LEU A 82 -0.65 13.49 5.81
CA LEU A 82 -0.77 12.21 5.12
C LEU A 82 0.35 12.01 4.08
N ALA A 83 0.61 13.04 3.26
CA ALA A 83 1.67 12.97 2.25
C ALA A 83 3.06 12.75 2.89
N ILE A 84 3.35 13.40 4.02
CA ILE A 84 4.60 13.23 4.77
C ILE A 84 4.71 11.80 5.34
N ILE A 85 3.64 11.28 5.94
CA ILE A 85 3.63 9.93 6.52
C ILE A 85 3.82 8.88 5.42
N VAL A 86 3.17 9.05 4.26
CA VAL A 86 3.32 8.14 3.11
C VAL A 86 4.77 8.13 2.61
N ALA A 87 5.39 9.30 2.43
CA ALA A 87 6.80 9.40 2.01
C ALA A 87 7.73 8.73 3.04
N THR A 88 7.51 8.98 4.33
CA THR A 88 8.30 8.38 5.42
C THR A 88 8.13 6.87 5.47
N SER A 89 6.90 6.36 5.33
CA SER A 89 6.62 4.92 5.27
C SER A 89 7.31 4.25 4.09
N ALA A 90 7.29 4.89 2.91
CA ALA A 90 7.98 4.39 1.72
C ALA A 90 9.50 4.33 1.91
N ALA A 91 10.10 5.34 2.55
CA ALA A 91 11.52 5.35 2.87
C ALA A 91 11.90 4.24 3.87
N PHE A 92 11.06 3.96 4.88
CA PHE A 92 11.27 2.81 5.76
C PHE A 92 11.16 1.47 5.02
N TYR A 93 10.20 1.33 4.12
CA TYR A 93 10.08 0.15 3.27
C TYR A 93 11.35 -0.08 2.45
N ALA A 94 11.84 0.96 1.75
CA ALA A 94 13.09 0.90 0.98
C ALA A 94 14.28 0.54 1.88
N SER A 95 14.37 1.12 3.08
CA SER A 95 15.41 0.81 4.05
C SER A 95 15.39 -0.65 4.51
N ILE A 96 14.20 -1.22 4.75
CA ILE A 96 14.06 -2.65 5.11
C ILE A 96 14.56 -3.53 3.97
N GLN A 97 14.15 -3.23 2.73
CA GLN A 97 14.57 -3.99 1.55
C GLN A 97 16.10 -3.96 1.36
N LEU A 98 16.73 -2.82 1.62
CA LEU A 98 18.15 -2.62 1.40
C LEU A 98 19.01 -3.19 2.55
N PHE A 99 18.65 -2.93 3.80
CA PHE A 99 19.48 -3.21 4.97
C PHE A 99 19.08 -4.47 5.74
N ALA A 100 17.84 -4.93 5.61
CA ALA A 100 17.30 -6.07 6.35
C ALA A 100 16.34 -6.94 5.53
N PRO A 101 16.75 -7.44 4.34
CA PRO A 101 15.88 -8.21 3.45
C PRO A 101 15.35 -9.50 4.10
N ASP A 102 16.11 -10.11 5.01
CA ASP A 102 15.67 -11.31 5.74
C ASP A 102 14.53 -11.04 6.71
N VAL A 103 14.49 -9.84 7.31
CA VAL A 103 13.37 -9.39 8.17
C VAL A 103 12.09 -9.26 7.35
N TRP A 104 12.19 -8.67 6.15
CA TRP A 104 11.05 -8.57 5.24
C TRP A 104 10.56 -9.95 4.79
N ARG A 105 11.48 -10.84 4.44
CA ARG A 105 11.17 -12.20 4.03
C ARG A 105 10.50 -13.00 5.15
N HIS A 106 10.99 -12.88 6.38
CA HIS A 106 10.35 -13.49 7.53
C HIS A 106 8.93 -12.94 7.75
N PHE A 107 8.74 -11.62 7.64
CA PHE A 107 7.44 -10.98 7.73
C PHE A 107 6.48 -11.47 6.63
N TYR A 108 6.96 -11.66 5.41
CA TYR A 108 6.14 -12.16 4.30
C TYR A 108 5.58 -13.56 4.57
N PHE A 109 6.34 -14.45 5.23
CA PHE A 109 5.89 -15.80 5.58
C PHE A 109 5.14 -15.88 6.91
N HIS A 110 5.32 -14.89 7.78
CA HIS A 110 4.67 -14.82 9.10
C HIS A 110 4.15 -13.40 9.35
N PRO A 111 3.15 -12.96 8.56
CA PRO A 111 2.68 -11.59 8.64
C PRO A 111 1.97 -11.31 9.96
N THR A 112 2.18 -10.11 10.48
CA THR A 112 1.50 -9.60 11.66
C THR A 112 1.25 -8.10 11.51
N LEU A 113 0.12 -7.64 12.00
CA LEU A 113 -0.18 -6.21 12.07
C LEU A 113 0.22 -5.58 13.41
N ASN A 114 0.76 -6.39 14.33
CA ASN A 114 1.19 -5.91 15.64
C ASN A 114 2.64 -5.40 15.57
N PRO A 115 2.87 -4.07 15.69
CA PRO A 115 4.22 -3.50 15.63
C PRO A 115 5.10 -3.89 16.82
N PHE A 116 4.51 -4.34 17.94
CA PHE A 116 5.26 -4.71 19.15
C PHE A 116 5.82 -6.13 19.12
N SER A 117 5.44 -6.94 18.13
CA SER A 117 5.87 -8.35 18.01
C SER A 117 6.96 -8.59 16.97
N VAL A 118 7.51 -7.53 16.39
CA VAL A 118 8.46 -7.57 15.26
C VAL A 118 9.76 -6.81 15.58
N PRO A 119 10.85 -7.06 14.81
CA PRO A 119 12.08 -6.30 14.98
C PRO A 119 11.90 -4.78 14.85
N PRO A 120 12.75 -3.95 15.51
CA PRO A 120 12.53 -2.50 15.63
C PRO A 120 12.32 -1.76 14.31
N LEU A 121 13.08 -2.09 13.27
CA LEU A 121 12.95 -1.44 11.96
C LEU A 121 11.57 -1.73 11.32
N LEU A 122 11.13 -2.96 11.39
CA LEU A 122 9.80 -3.37 10.91
C LEU A 122 8.68 -2.82 11.80
N ALA A 123 8.92 -2.70 13.11
CA ALA A 123 7.99 -2.09 14.05
C ALA A 123 7.70 -0.63 13.71
N ILE A 124 8.73 0.15 13.37
CA ILE A 124 8.59 1.54 12.93
C ILE A 124 7.81 1.62 11.61
N PHE A 125 8.12 0.75 10.66
CA PHE A 125 7.39 0.66 9.39
C PHE A 125 5.89 0.35 9.63
N LEU A 126 5.56 -0.67 10.41
CA LEU A 126 4.17 -1.02 10.72
C LEU A 126 3.45 0.10 11.48
N SER A 127 4.14 0.77 12.40
CA SER A 127 3.58 1.94 13.08
C SER A 127 3.28 3.08 12.12
N SER A 128 4.13 3.31 11.12
CA SER A 128 3.88 4.31 10.06
C SER A 128 2.70 3.93 9.17
N VAL A 129 2.50 2.64 8.90
CA VAL A 129 1.31 2.14 8.16
C VAL A 129 0.04 2.39 8.96
N TRP A 130 0.03 2.12 10.26
CA TRP A 130 -1.12 2.45 11.13
C TRP A 130 -1.39 3.96 11.18
N ALA A 131 -0.34 4.78 11.32
CA ALA A 131 -0.48 6.24 11.28
C ALA A 131 -1.05 6.71 9.93
N MET A 132 -0.61 6.12 8.81
CA MET A 132 -1.13 6.42 7.47
C MET A 132 -2.63 6.10 7.36
N LEU A 133 -3.09 4.98 7.91
CA LEU A 133 -4.51 4.61 7.90
C LEU A 133 -5.34 5.59 8.75
N ILE A 134 -4.88 5.91 9.96
CA ILE A 134 -5.59 6.82 10.88
C ILE A 134 -5.68 8.22 10.29
N VAL A 135 -4.55 8.78 9.83
CA VAL A 135 -4.52 10.12 9.24
C VAL A 135 -5.24 10.15 7.90
N GLY A 136 -5.19 9.06 7.12
CA GLY A 136 -5.94 8.93 5.88
C GLY A 136 -7.45 9.00 6.09
N MET A 137 -7.98 8.28 7.08
CA MET A 137 -9.38 8.37 7.46
C MET A 137 -9.75 9.77 7.93
N ALA A 138 -8.93 10.39 8.80
CA ALA A 138 -9.16 11.75 9.27
C ALA A 138 -9.12 12.78 8.12
N ALA A 139 -8.21 12.62 7.17
CA ALA A 139 -8.12 13.48 5.99
C ALA A 139 -9.37 13.38 5.12
N VAL A 140 -9.84 12.17 4.85
CA VAL A 140 -11.08 11.95 4.07
C VAL A 140 -12.28 12.55 4.78
N ASP A 141 -12.43 12.28 6.06
CA ASP A 141 -13.53 12.82 6.86
C ASP A 141 -13.54 14.36 6.83
N ASP A 142 -12.40 15.01 7.08
CA ASP A 142 -12.27 16.47 7.06
C ASP A 142 -12.57 17.08 5.68
N ILE A 143 -12.12 16.43 4.59
CA ILE A 143 -12.40 16.85 3.21
C ILE A 143 -13.91 16.80 2.93
N PHE A 144 -14.59 15.72 3.30
CA PHE A 144 -16.02 15.57 3.06
C PHE A 144 -16.89 16.47 3.95
N HIS A 145 -16.37 16.96 5.09
CA HIS A 145 -17.03 17.97 5.89
C HIS A 145 -16.88 19.39 5.33
N LYS A 146 -15.77 19.67 4.64
CA LYS A 146 -15.47 21.03 4.16
C LYS A 146 -15.89 21.29 2.72
N LEU A 147 -16.07 20.25 1.90
CA LEU A 147 -16.35 20.35 0.48
C LEU A 147 -17.67 19.67 0.10
N PRO A 148 -18.36 20.18 -0.93
CA PRO A 148 -19.45 19.45 -1.59
C PRO A 148 -18.96 18.08 -2.07
N VAL A 149 -19.84 17.08 -2.02
CA VAL A 149 -19.49 15.66 -2.30
C VAL A 149 -18.73 15.47 -3.63
N ALA A 150 -19.12 16.18 -4.69
CA ALA A 150 -18.46 16.06 -5.99
C ALA A 150 -17.00 16.57 -5.96
N GLU A 151 -16.77 17.70 -5.30
CA GLU A 151 -15.45 18.31 -5.13
C GLU A 151 -14.59 17.53 -4.14
N ALA A 152 -15.20 17.02 -3.06
CA ALA A 152 -14.55 16.16 -2.09
C ALA A 152 -13.99 14.87 -2.74
N ILE A 153 -14.77 14.24 -3.64
CA ILE A 153 -14.33 13.07 -4.38
C ILE A 153 -13.14 13.42 -5.28
N LEU A 154 -13.22 14.53 -6.04
CA LEU A 154 -12.13 14.96 -6.92
C LEU A 154 -10.84 15.23 -6.12
N TYR A 155 -10.97 15.95 -5.01
CA TYR A 155 -9.85 16.28 -4.14
C TYR A 155 -9.22 15.01 -3.53
N THR A 156 -10.05 14.08 -3.02
CA THR A 156 -9.57 12.80 -2.46
C THR A 156 -8.86 11.98 -3.51
N CYS A 157 -9.38 11.89 -4.74
CA CYS A 157 -8.70 11.20 -5.84
C CYS A 157 -7.35 11.84 -6.17
N GLY A 158 -7.27 13.17 -6.18
CA GLY A 158 -6.01 13.90 -6.38
C GLY A 158 -5.00 13.64 -5.26
N LEU A 159 -5.44 13.68 -4.01
CA LEU A 159 -4.62 13.39 -2.83
C LEU A 159 -4.07 11.95 -2.88
N MET A 160 -4.92 10.97 -3.19
CA MET A 160 -4.49 9.58 -3.34
C MET A 160 -3.47 9.40 -4.47
N GLY A 161 -3.65 10.11 -5.59
CA GLY A 161 -2.69 10.14 -6.68
C GLY A 161 -1.32 10.70 -6.25
N ILE A 162 -1.30 11.80 -5.51
CA ILE A 162 -0.05 12.39 -4.97
C ILE A 162 0.61 11.42 -3.98
N CYS A 163 -0.16 10.80 -3.07
CA CYS A 163 0.35 9.81 -2.13
C CYS A 163 0.95 8.60 -2.86
N ALA A 164 0.32 8.10 -3.92
CA ALA A 164 0.84 7.00 -4.72
C ALA A 164 2.16 7.36 -5.42
N VAL A 165 2.26 8.56 -6.02
CA VAL A 165 3.51 9.04 -6.64
C VAL A 165 4.60 9.19 -5.58
N ASN A 166 4.31 9.79 -4.44
CA ASN A 166 5.26 9.91 -3.33
C ASN A 166 5.76 8.53 -2.87
N TYR A 167 4.84 7.58 -2.69
CA TYR A 167 5.22 6.23 -2.29
C TYR A 167 6.19 5.59 -3.29
N ILE A 168 5.88 5.66 -4.60
CA ILE A 168 6.73 5.11 -5.65
C ILE A 168 8.12 5.78 -5.63
N VAL A 169 8.17 7.11 -5.60
CA VAL A 169 9.45 7.85 -5.61
C VAL A 169 10.33 7.46 -4.43
N PHE A 170 9.78 7.45 -3.20
CA PHE A 170 10.56 7.14 -2.00
C PHE A 170 10.79 5.66 -1.74
N SER A 171 10.07 4.76 -2.43
CA SER A 171 10.30 3.30 -2.33
C SER A 171 11.36 2.80 -3.31
N ILE A 172 11.68 3.57 -4.37
CA ILE A 172 12.66 3.19 -5.39
C ILE A 172 14.03 3.85 -5.13
N SER A 173 14.06 4.92 -4.33
CA SER A 173 15.29 5.65 -3.97
C SER A 173 16.07 4.89 -2.92
#